data_c8ba18dad3f72d0c2591fe1d73ef453c
#
_entry.id   c8ba18dad3f72d0c2591fe1d73ef453c
#
_cell.length_a   1.000
_cell.length_b   1.000
_cell.length_c   1.000
_cell.angle_alpha   90.00
_cell.angle_beta   90.00
_cell.angle_gamma   90.00
#
_symmetry.space_group_name_H-M   'P 1'
#
loop_
_entity.id
_entity.type
_entity.pdbx_description
1 polymer ?
#
loop_
_entity_poly.entity_id
_entity_poly.type
_entity_poly.pdbx_seq_one_letter_code
_entity_poly.pdbx_strand_id
1 'polypeptide(L)'
;DMHVREEYEDMGKEALKVGLRIQELMGLNPDTEPVIDNMWANVSQFGAHNRNHTHPGSHFSFVYYLQSPEKCGSIWFSDPRAQAIAVQLPYNPKNPRKRETLNEVYWAPVPGRLIMFPSWAVHEVEPNLSELKGKKGLRVSVSGNLSFHLKKGVKYKEEREGHDAKGFLTMKGAEKRT
;
A
#
# COMPACT_ATOMS: atom_id res chain seq x y z
N ASP A 1 -1.62 -10.23 -17.50
CA ASP A 1 -1.61 -10.16 -16.04
C ASP A 1 -0.98 -11.41 -15.45
N MET A 2 -0.03 -11.20 -14.50
CA MET A 2 0.72 -12.32 -13.92
C MET A 2 -0.12 -13.15 -12.94
N HIS A 3 -1.10 -12.56 -12.25
CA HIS A 3 -1.90 -13.23 -11.23
C HIS A 3 -2.76 -14.39 -11.75
N VAL A 4 -2.97 -14.47 -13.06
CA VAL A 4 -3.71 -15.56 -13.70
C VAL A 4 -2.82 -16.69 -14.23
N ARG A 5 -1.50 -16.61 -13.98
CA ARG A 5 -0.53 -17.62 -14.39
C ARG A 5 -0.17 -18.52 -13.22
N GLU A 6 -0.10 -19.81 -13.46
CA GLU A 6 0.21 -20.83 -12.44
C GLU A 6 1.51 -20.55 -11.69
N GLU A 7 2.56 -20.06 -12.39
CA GLU A 7 3.87 -19.78 -11.77
C GLU A 7 3.84 -18.69 -10.69
N TYR A 8 2.78 -17.86 -10.65
CA TYR A 8 2.62 -16.77 -9.67
C TYR A 8 1.46 -16.97 -8.72
N GLU A 9 0.79 -18.13 -8.79
CA GLU A 9 -0.40 -18.43 -7.99
C GLU A 9 -0.12 -18.36 -6.49
N ASP A 10 1.00 -18.92 -6.03
CA ASP A 10 1.35 -18.93 -4.61
C ASP A 10 1.59 -17.51 -4.08
N MET A 11 2.22 -16.66 -4.88
CA MET A 11 2.43 -15.26 -4.51
C MET A 11 1.10 -14.49 -4.45
N GLY A 12 0.21 -14.75 -5.38
CA GLY A 12 -1.15 -14.20 -5.36
C GLY A 12 -1.90 -14.63 -4.10
N LYS A 13 -1.83 -15.91 -3.74
CA LYS A 13 -2.45 -16.45 -2.50
C LYS A 13 -1.90 -15.76 -1.25
N GLU A 14 -0.58 -15.52 -1.16
CA GLU A 14 0.00 -14.81 -0.02
C GLU A 14 -0.48 -13.35 0.04
N ALA A 15 -0.58 -12.65 -1.09
CA ALA A 15 -1.12 -11.30 -1.12
C ALA A 15 -2.60 -11.27 -0.68
N LEU A 16 -3.41 -12.24 -1.11
CA LEU A 16 -4.81 -12.37 -0.69
C LEU A 16 -4.95 -12.66 0.81
N LYS A 17 -4.09 -13.51 1.39
CA LYS A 17 -4.06 -13.74 2.85
C LYS A 17 -3.80 -12.46 3.63
N VAL A 18 -2.86 -11.62 3.16
CA VAL A 18 -2.60 -10.30 3.76
C VAL A 18 -3.82 -9.40 3.60
N GLY A 19 -4.49 -9.42 2.44
CA GLY A 19 -5.74 -8.71 2.21
C GLY A 19 -6.83 -9.09 3.20
N LEU A 20 -7.06 -10.39 3.43
CA LEU A 20 -8.00 -10.87 4.44
C LEU A 20 -7.65 -10.39 5.86
N ARG A 21 -6.36 -10.39 6.19
CA ARG A 21 -5.91 -9.87 7.48
C ARG A 21 -6.16 -8.36 7.64
N ILE A 22 -5.98 -7.60 6.57
CA ILE A 22 -6.31 -6.17 6.55
C ILE A 22 -7.82 -5.96 6.72
N GLN A 23 -8.65 -6.74 6.03
CA GLN A 23 -10.11 -6.70 6.17
C GLN A 23 -10.52 -6.84 7.63
N GLU A 24 -9.98 -7.83 8.32
CA GLU A 24 -10.23 -8.08 9.74
C GLU A 24 -9.76 -6.91 10.62
N LEU A 25 -8.50 -6.47 10.46
CA LEU A 25 -7.89 -5.41 11.28
C LEU A 25 -8.57 -4.05 11.11
N MET A 26 -9.07 -3.75 9.92
CA MET A 26 -9.73 -2.48 9.62
C MET A 26 -11.25 -2.52 9.81
N GLY A 27 -11.83 -3.68 10.14
CA GLY A 27 -13.28 -3.84 10.28
C GLY A 27 -14.02 -3.60 8.97
N LEU A 28 -13.45 -4.00 7.82
CA LEU A 28 -14.10 -3.85 6.53
C LEU A 28 -15.31 -4.78 6.44
N ASN A 29 -16.22 -4.49 5.50
CA ASN A 29 -17.44 -5.27 5.31
C ASN A 29 -17.11 -6.76 5.08
N PRO A 30 -17.59 -7.69 5.95
CA PRO A 30 -17.34 -9.13 5.84
C PRO A 30 -17.97 -9.77 4.60
N ASP A 31 -18.92 -9.09 3.96
CA ASP A 31 -19.54 -9.53 2.70
C ASP A 31 -18.67 -9.25 1.48
N THR A 32 -17.51 -8.63 1.67
CA THR A 32 -16.51 -8.43 0.62
C THR A 32 -15.39 -9.47 0.72
N GLU A 33 -14.65 -9.60 -0.36
CA GLU A 33 -13.43 -10.42 -0.43
C GLU A 33 -12.34 -9.66 -1.17
N PRO A 34 -11.05 -9.85 -0.81
CA PRO A 34 -9.94 -9.27 -1.54
C PRO A 34 -9.77 -9.94 -2.90
N VAL A 35 -9.58 -9.15 -3.93
CA VAL A 35 -9.34 -9.59 -5.31
C VAL A 35 -8.10 -8.86 -5.82
N ILE A 36 -7.20 -9.57 -6.50
CA ILE A 36 -6.05 -8.95 -7.17
C ILE A 36 -6.54 -8.36 -8.49
N ASP A 37 -6.46 -7.04 -8.61
CA ASP A 37 -6.86 -6.31 -9.83
C ASP A 37 -5.85 -6.54 -10.96
N ASN A 38 -4.57 -6.46 -10.64
CA ASN A 38 -3.46 -6.72 -11.54
C ASN A 38 -2.17 -7.05 -10.78
N MET A 39 -1.22 -7.67 -11.47
CA MET A 39 0.10 -8.01 -10.94
C MET A 39 1.15 -8.00 -12.05
N TRP A 40 2.34 -7.47 -11.76
CA TRP A 40 3.45 -7.35 -12.73
C TRP A 40 4.82 -7.49 -12.07
N ALA A 41 5.81 -7.87 -12.86
CA ALA A 41 7.21 -7.94 -12.40
C ALA A 41 7.97 -6.67 -12.75
N ASN A 42 8.85 -6.24 -11.83
CA ASN A 42 9.81 -5.18 -12.03
C ASN A 42 11.21 -5.78 -12.01
N VAL A 43 11.96 -5.59 -13.09
CA VAL A 43 13.37 -5.96 -13.20
C VAL A 43 14.18 -4.68 -13.35
N SER A 44 14.73 -4.21 -12.24
CA SER A 44 15.38 -2.91 -12.13
C SER A 44 16.89 -3.08 -12.23
N GLN A 45 17.49 -2.63 -13.32
CA GLN A 45 18.95 -2.55 -13.51
C GLN A 45 19.53 -1.32 -12.80
N PHE A 46 20.84 -1.16 -12.86
CA PHE A 46 21.53 0.01 -12.30
C PHE A 46 20.91 1.32 -12.77
N GLY A 47 20.65 2.22 -11.84
CA GLY A 47 19.99 3.52 -12.06
C GLY A 47 18.46 3.48 -12.18
N ALA A 48 17.84 2.31 -12.34
CA ALA A 48 16.40 2.20 -12.45
C ALA A 48 15.71 2.57 -11.13
N HIS A 49 14.68 3.41 -11.21
CA HIS A 49 13.91 3.94 -10.08
C HIS A 49 12.45 4.16 -10.47
N ASN A 50 11.58 4.37 -9.49
CA ASN A 50 10.22 4.82 -9.72
C ASN A 50 10.03 6.19 -9.04
N ARG A 51 9.54 7.16 -9.79
CA ARG A 51 9.20 8.49 -9.26
C ARG A 51 7.97 8.42 -8.35
N ASN A 52 7.77 9.46 -7.55
CA ASN A 52 6.57 9.61 -6.72
C ASN A 52 5.29 9.39 -7.52
N HIS A 53 4.45 8.46 -7.03
CA HIS A 53 3.17 8.11 -7.66
C HIS A 53 2.21 7.47 -6.64
N THR A 54 1.00 7.22 -7.08
CA THR A 54 -0.05 6.48 -6.39
C THR A 54 -0.67 5.47 -7.38
N HIS A 55 -1.53 4.59 -6.89
CA HIS A 55 -2.26 3.62 -7.73
C HIS A 55 -3.77 3.88 -7.66
N PRO A 56 -4.29 4.85 -8.45
CA PRO A 56 -5.72 5.15 -8.43
C PRO A 56 -6.54 3.97 -8.96
N GLY A 57 -7.73 3.77 -8.37
CA GLY A 57 -8.67 2.73 -8.79
C GLY A 57 -8.59 1.42 -8.01
N SER A 58 -7.61 1.24 -7.13
CA SER A 58 -7.49 0.09 -6.24
C SER A 58 -7.47 0.52 -4.77
N HIS A 59 -7.78 -0.38 -3.85
CA HIS A 59 -7.79 -0.08 -2.42
C HIS A 59 -6.40 -0.20 -1.80
N PHE A 60 -5.67 -1.28 -2.14
CA PHE A 60 -4.32 -1.55 -1.65
C PHE A 60 -3.39 -1.89 -2.80
N SER A 61 -2.12 -1.59 -2.61
CA SER A 61 -1.03 -2.00 -3.50
C SER A 61 -0.02 -2.81 -2.70
N PHE A 62 0.71 -3.67 -3.37
CA PHE A 62 1.76 -4.46 -2.72
C PHE A 62 3.00 -4.60 -3.59
N VAL A 63 4.11 -4.86 -2.92
CA VAL A 63 5.37 -5.26 -3.55
C VAL A 63 5.96 -6.45 -2.81
N TYR A 64 6.38 -7.47 -3.54
CA TYR A 64 7.10 -8.63 -3.05
C TYR A 64 8.49 -8.68 -3.67
N TYR A 65 9.53 -8.77 -2.86
CA TYR A 65 10.90 -8.76 -3.32
C TYR A 65 11.44 -10.17 -3.53
N LEU A 66 11.87 -10.46 -4.77
CA LEU A 66 12.52 -11.72 -5.16
C LEU A 66 14.02 -11.65 -5.02
N GLN A 67 14.62 -10.52 -5.43
CA GLN A 67 16.05 -10.28 -5.38
C GLN A 67 16.32 -8.82 -5.02
N SER A 68 17.19 -8.61 -4.05
CA SER A 68 17.53 -7.28 -3.52
C SER A 68 19.02 -7.22 -3.18
N PRO A 69 19.87 -6.91 -4.16
CA PRO A 69 21.29 -6.73 -3.90
C PRO A 69 21.56 -5.50 -3.01
N GLU A 70 22.72 -5.42 -2.40
CA GLU A 70 23.12 -4.24 -1.63
C GLU A 70 23.01 -2.96 -2.47
N LYS A 71 22.65 -1.85 -1.82
CA LYS A 71 22.47 -0.52 -2.43
C LYS A 71 21.42 -0.48 -3.56
N CYS A 72 20.50 -1.42 -3.60
CA CYS A 72 19.50 -1.46 -4.67
C CYS A 72 18.30 -0.50 -4.48
N GLY A 73 18.34 0.34 -3.43
CA GLY A 73 17.32 1.37 -3.16
C GLY A 73 16.09 0.84 -2.41
N SER A 74 15.55 1.68 -1.55
CA SER A 74 14.38 1.41 -0.70
C SER A 74 13.09 1.94 -1.33
N ILE A 75 11.95 1.46 -0.85
CA ILE A 75 10.66 2.10 -1.10
C ILE A 75 10.40 3.14 0.00
N TRP A 76 10.05 4.36 -0.41
CA TRP A 76 9.74 5.49 0.46
C TRP A 76 8.28 5.86 0.36
N PHE A 77 7.68 6.23 1.47
CA PHE A 77 6.32 6.73 1.57
C PHE A 77 6.34 8.11 2.19
N SER A 78 5.68 9.05 1.54
CA SER A 78 5.56 10.44 2.01
C SER A 78 4.20 10.68 2.66
N ASP A 79 4.16 11.54 3.69
CA ASP A 79 2.91 12.01 4.29
C ASP A 79 2.13 12.82 3.23
N PRO A 80 0.90 12.41 2.86
CA PRO A 80 0.13 13.12 1.85
C PRO A 80 -0.42 14.47 2.34
N ARG A 81 -0.31 14.76 3.64
CA ARG A 81 -0.81 15.99 4.24
C ARG A 81 0.23 17.11 4.06
N ALA A 82 0.09 17.92 3.00
CA ALA A 82 1.01 19.02 2.71
C ALA A 82 1.19 19.98 3.91
N GLN A 83 0.16 20.21 4.68
CA GLN A 83 0.20 21.06 5.87
C GLN A 83 1.12 20.50 6.97
N ALA A 84 1.16 19.17 7.13
CA ALA A 84 2.05 18.53 8.10
C ALA A 84 3.54 18.67 7.72
N ILE A 85 3.82 18.76 6.42
CA ILE A 85 5.18 18.98 5.90
C ILE A 85 5.60 20.45 6.07
N ALA A 86 4.66 21.38 5.90
CA ALA A 86 4.92 22.83 5.96
C ALA A 86 5.20 23.33 7.38
N VAL A 87 4.72 22.64 8.42
CA VAL A 87 4.91 23.02 9.82
C VAL A 87 5.89 22.06 10.49
N GLN A 88 7.12 22.51 10.63
CA GLN A 88 8.15 21.74 11.34
C GLN A 88 8.09 22.03 12.85
N LEU A 89 7.90 20.97 13.63
CA LEU A 89 7.99 21.07 15.09
C LEU A 89 9.46 21.10 15.55
N PRO A 90 9.78 21.83 16.64
CA PRO A 90 11.14 21.90 17.17
C PRO A 90 11.50 20.61 17.92
N TYR A 91 11.93 19.59 17.18
CA TYR A 91 12.34 18.32 17.78
C TYR A 91 13.69 18.43 18.48
N ASN A 92 13.85 17.65 19.55
CA ASN A 92 15.13 17.57 20.25
C ASN A 92 16.18 16.87 19.34
N PRO A 93 17.28 17.55 18.94
CA PRO A 93 18.26 16.97 18.04
C PRO A 93 19.06 15.81 18.66
N LYS A 94 19.03 15.65 20.00
CA LYS A 94 19.70 14.56 20.72
C LYS A 94 18.88 13.29 20.80
N ASN A 95 17.59 13.34 20.48
CA ASN A 95 16.69 12.19 20.52
C ASN A 95 16.20 11.85 19.11
N PRO A 96 16.18 10.57 18.73
CA PRO A 96 15.60 10.17 17.45
C PRO A 96 14.11 10.53 17.42
N ARG A 97 13.65 11.04 16.29
CA ARG A 97 12.22 11.30 16.08
C ARG A 97 11.44 10.00 16.17
N LYS A 98 10.29 10.05 16.82
CA LYS A 98 9.35 8.92 16.82
C LYS A 98 8.77 8.72 15.44
N ARG A 99 8.55 7.48 15.05
CA ARG A 99 8.05 7.09 13.73
C ARG A 99 6.75 7.82 13.36
N GLU A 100 5.86 7.99 14.34
CA GLU A 100 4.55 8.65 14.17
C GLU A 100 4.66 10.14 13.84
N THR A 101 5.85 10.72 13.99
CA THR A 101 6.11 12.15 13.72
C THR A 101 6.98 12.36 12.48
N LEU A 102 7.31 11.31 11.75
CA LEU A 102 8.05 11.40 10.49
C LEU A 102 7.11 11.78 9.36
N ASN A 103 7.58 12.67 8.47
CA ASN A 103 6.85 13.01 7.25
C ASN A 103 7.11 12.00 6.13
N GLU A 104 8.16 11.20 6.30
CA GLU A 104 8.56 10.16 5.36
C GLU A 104 9.01 8.92 6.12
N VAL A 105 8.67 7.76 5.60
CA VAL A 105 9.13 6.47 6.11
C VAL A 105 9.57 5.59 4.94
N TYR A 106 10.55 4.74 5.20
CA TYR A 106 11.04 3.83 4.18
C TYR A 106 11.13 2.39 4.66
N TRP A 107 11.12 1.48 3.71
CA TRP A 107 11.44 0.06 3.93
C TRP A 107 12.49 -0.40 2.94
N ALA A 108 13.55 -0.97 3.49
CA ALA A 108 14.57 -1.62 2.69
C ALA A 108 13.99 -2.87 1.99
N PRO A 109 14.34 -3.11 0.73
CA PRO A 109 13.97 -4.33 0.04
C PRO A 109 14.71 -5.52 0.65
N VAL A 110 13.96 -6.55 1.01
CA VAL A 110 14.53 -7.80 1.55
C VAL A 110 13.89 -8.96 0.80
N PRO A 111 14.66 -9.88 0.20
CA PRO A 111 14.10 -11.05 -0.48
C PRO A 111 13.13 -11.81 0.44
N GLY A 112 11.98 -12.19 -0.08
CA GLY A 112 10.90 -12.82 0.68
C GLY A 112 9.97 -11.86 1.43
N ARG A 113 10.24 -10.54 1.43
CA ARG A 113 9.38 -9.55 2.08
C ARG A 113 8.25 -9.13 1.15
N LEU A 114 7.01 -9.20 1.66
CA LEU A 114 5.85 -8.56 1.09
C LEU A 114 5.52 -7.30 1.90
N ILE A 115 5.34 -6.18 1.22
CA ILE A 115 4.87 -4.91 1.80
C ILE A 115 3.54 -4.60 1.11
N MET A 116 2.47 -4.41 1.90
CA MET A 116 1.17 -3.97 1.41
C MET A 116 0.83 -2.62 2.04
N PHE A 117 0.29 -1.72 1.24
CA PHE A 117 0.01 -0.34 1.63
C PHE A 117 -1.24 0.19 0.90
N PRO A 118 -1.92 1.21 1.44
CA PRO A 118 -3.05 1.83 0.76
C PRO A 118 -2.63 2.40 -0.61
N SER A 119 -3.40 2.15 -1.65
CA SER A 119 -3.07 2.57 -3.02
C SER A 119 -2.97 4.08 -3.20
N TRP A 120 -3.60 4.87 -2.31
CA TRP A 120 -3.49 6.31 -2.28
C TRP A 120 -2.18 6.83 -1.67
N ALA A 121 -1.40 5.98 -0.96
CA ALA A 121 -0.15 6.40 -0.35
C ALA A 121 0.87 6.81 -1.41
N VAL A 122 1.30 8.06 -1.35
CA VAL A 122 2.34 8.59 -2.25
C VAL A 122 3.65 7.89 -1.92
N HIS A 123 4.25 7.27 -2.93
CA HIS A 123 5.49 6.53 -2.75
C HIS A 123 6.40 6.59 -3.97
N GLU A 124 7.67 6.36 -3.70
CA GLU A 124 8.73 6.25 -4.72
C GLU A 124 9.64 5.07 -4.40
N VAL A 125 10.43 4.67 -5.37
CA VAL A 125 11.48 3.67 -5.18
C VAL A 125 12.80 4.25 -5.64
N GLU A 126 13.77 4.28 -4.72
CA GLU A 126 15.11 4.82 -4.97
C GLU A 126 15.82 4.10 -6.13
N PRO A 127 16.81 4.76 -6.75
CA PRO A 127 17.63 4.14 -7.77
C PRO A 127 18.33 2.88 -7.27
N ASN A 128 18.39 1.86 -8.11
CA ASN A 128 19.24 0.73 -7.88
C ASN A 128 20.70 1.13 -8.17
N LEU A 129 21.49 1.26 -7.12
CA LEU A 129 22.91 1.61 -7.17
C LEU A 129 23.83 0.42 -6.84
N SER A 130 23.34 -0.80 -7.04
CA SER A 130 24.14 -2.00 -6.81
C SER A 130 25.36 -2.05 -7.74
N GLU A 131 26.52 -2.29 -7.16
CA GLU A 131 27.79 -2.41 -7.88
C GLU A 131 27.99 -3.79 -8.51
N LEU A 132 27.10 -4.74 -8.21
CA LEU A 132 27.15 -6.08 -8.77
C LEU A 132 26.82 -6.06 -10.27
N LYS A 133 27.50 -6.92 -11.04
CA LYS A 133 27.33 -6.98 -12.49
C LYS A 133 26.32 -8.04 -12.92
N GLY A 134 25.71 -7.81 -14.08
CA GLY A 134 24.78 -8.74 -14.72
C GLY A 134 23.55 -9.02 -13.84
N LYS A 135 23.06 -10.25 -13.90
CA LYS A 135 21.83 -10.64 -13.18
C LYS A 135 21.92 -10.44 -11.67
N LYS A 136 23.10 -10.54 -11.06
CA LYS A 136 23.29 -10.36 -9.61
C LYS A 136 23.03 -8.93 -9.14
N GLY A 137 23.20 -7.94 -10.00
CA GLY A 137 22.96 -6.53 -9.69
C GLY A 137 21.51 -6.07 -9.89
N LEU A 138 20.62 -6.94 -10.34
CA LEU A 138 19.23 -6.59 -10.55
C LEU A 138 18.45 -6.59 -9.23
N ARG A 139 17.65 -5.54 -9.00
CA ARG A 139 16.55 -5.62 -8.05
C ARG A 139 15.35 -6.22 -8.78
N VAL A 140 14.81 -7.33 -8.27
CA VAL A 140 13.66 -8.01 -8.86
C VAL A 140 12.53 -8.04 -7.84
N SER A 141 11.38 -7.52 -8.23
CA SER A 141 10.18 -7.53 -7.40
C SER A 141 8.94 -7.81 -8.24
N VAL A 142 7.90 -8.29 -7.58
CA VAL A 142 6.56 -8.37 -8.13
C VAL A 142 5.68 -7.37 -7.39
N SER A 143 4.98 -6.54 -8.14
CA SER A 143 4.01 -5.58 -7.62
C SER A 143 2.62 -5.95 -8.07
N GLY A 144 1.61 -5.52 -7.32
CA GLY A 144 0.23 -5.71 -7.70
C GLY A 144 -0.70 -4.76 -6.95
N ASN A 145 -1.93 -4.71 -7.39
CA ASN A 145 -3.01 -3.95 -6.81
C ASN A 145 -4.14 -4.89 -6.38
N LEU A 146 -4.82 -4.53 -5.31
CA LEU A 146 -5.85 -5.34 -4.68
C LEU A 146 -7.04 -4.45 -4.32
N SER A 147 -8.25 -4.95 -4.61
CA SER A 147 -9.51 -4.33 -4.22
C SER A 147 -10.40 -5.29 -3.46
N PHE A 148 -11.31 -4.75 -2.65
CA PHE A 148 -12.34 -5.54 -1.97
C PHE A 148 -13.63 -5.45 -2.78
N HIS A 149 -14.11 -6.59 -3.24
CA HIS A 149 -15.34 -6.74 -4.02
C HIS A 149 -16.38 -7.52 -3.22
N LEU A 150 -17.66 -7.26 -3.47
CA LEU A 150 -18.72 -8.07 -2.89
C LEU A 150 -18.56 -9.53 -3.29
N LYS A 151 -18.69 -10.43 -2.34
CA LYS A 151 -18.73 -11.87 -2.59
C LYS A 151 -19.83 -12.22 -3.59
N LYS A 152 -19.59 -13.23 -4.41
CA LYS A 152 -20.53 -13.68 -5.41
C LYS A 152 -21.89 -14.02 -4.77
N GLY A 153 -22.96 -13.44 -5.31
CA GLY A 153 -24.33 -13.65 -4.83
C GLY A 153 -24.79 -12.71 -3.72
N VAL A 154 -23.90 -11.91 -3.14
CA VAL A 154 -24.28 -10.88 -2.17
C VAL A 154 -24.75 -9.64 -2.94
N LYS A 155 -25.92 -9.11 -2.56
CA LYS A 155 -26.43 -7.83 -3.07
C LYS A 155 -26.13 -6.74 -2.07
N TYR A 156 -25.61 -5.61 -2.51
CA TYR A 156 -25.45 -4.43 -1.69
C TYR A 156 -26.83 -3.98 -1.22
N LYS A 157 -27.09 -4.05 0.07
CA LYS A 157 -28.23 -3.31 0.64
C LYS A 157 -27.76 -1.87 0.78
N GLU A 158 -28.24 -0.99 -0.09
CA GLU A 158 -28.18 0.44 0.16
C GLU A 158 -29.05 0.72 1.39
N GLU A 159 -28.48 0.62 2.58
CA GLU A 159 -29.03 1.33 3.72
C GLU A 159 -28.72 2.82 3.49
N ARG A 160 -29.60 3.48 2.76
CA ARG A 160 -29.69 4.93 2.75
C ARG A 160 -30.15 5.35 4.13
N GLU A 161 -29.26 5.37 5.11
CA GLU A 161 -29.47 6.23 6.27
C GLU A 161 -29.53 7.65 5.72
N GLY A 162 -30.65 8.30 5.98
CA GLY A 162 -31.05 9.50 5.30
C GLY A 162 -29.99 10.59 5.33
N HIS A 163 -29.56 10.96 4.16
CA HIS A 163 -29.00 12.28 3.95
C HIS A 163 -30.14 13.28 4.17
N ASP A 164 -29.91 14.28 5.04
CA ASP A 164 -30.81 15.42 5.08
C ASP A 164 -30.81 16.10 3.71
N ALA A 165 -31.82 16.97 3.48
CA ALA A 165 -31.99 17.67 2.21
C ALA A 165 -30.75 18.51 1.75
N LYS A 166 -29.66 18.56 2.55
CA LYS A 166 -28.41 19.27 2.30
C LYS A 166 -27.24 18.30 2.08
N GLY A 167 -27.45 16.98 2.08
CA GLY A 167 -26.41 16.00 1.80
C GLY A 167 -25.47 15.68 2.96
N PHE A 168 -25.78 16.07 4.19
CA PHE A 168 -24.99 15.72 5.36
C PHE A 168 -25.49 14.42 5.99
N LEU A 169 -24.56 13.54 6.41
CA LEU A 169 -24.85 12.37 7.21
C LEU A 169 -25.38 12.82 8.59
N THR A 170 -26.65 12.56 8.87
CA THR A 170 -27.16 12.67 10.23
C THR A 170 -26.85 11.40 11.00
N MET A 171 -25.91 11.47 11.93
CA MET A 171 -25.74 10.38 12.89
C MET A 171 -26.95 10.33 13.82
N LYS A 172 -27.77 9.28 13.74
CA LYS A 172 -28.73 8.94 14.79
C LYS A 172 -27.93 8.57 16.04
N GLY A 173 -27.99 9.42 17.07
CA GLY A 173 -27.44 9.09 18.37
C GLY A 173 -26.61 10.18 19.05
N ALA A 174 -26.65 11.43 18.60
CA ALA A 174 -26.21 12.54 19.43
C ALA A 174 -27.28 12.82 20.49
N GLU A 175 -27.32 12.04 21.59
CA GLU A 175 -28.04 12.42 22.78
C GLU A 175 -27.57 13.82 23.20
N LYS A 176 -28.54 14.74 23.28
CA LYS A 176 -28.31 16.04 23.85
C LYS A 176 -27.83 15.84 25.29
N ARG A 177 -26.53 16.05 25.53
CA ARG A 177 -26.07 16.29 26.90
C ARG A 177 -26.53 17.68 27.29
N THR A 178 -27.55 17.73 28.14
CA THR A 178 -27.94 18.87 28.93
C THR A 178 -26.85 19.20 29.94
#